data_abb7ec9a94327c9785906cc7abf60977
#
_entry.id   abb7ec9a94327c9785906cc7abf60977
#
_cell.length_a   1.000
_cell.length_b   1.000
_cell.length_c   1.000
_cell.angle_alpha   90.00
_cell.angle_beta   90.00
_cell.angle_gamma   90.00
#
_symmetry.space_group_name_H-M   'P 1'
#
loop_
_entity.id
_entity.type
_entity.pdbx_description
1 polymer ?
#
loop_
_entity_poly.entity_id
_entity_poly.type
_entity_poly.pdbx_seq_one_letter_code
_entity_poly.pdbx_strand_id
1 'polypeptide(L)'
;SDRPPLGEFSIAKSIKEAIIGRPLVTADDEIEFWIKAGYDYIHVRPHYQFDAVTHADGNIEGVGVLQTWQDLREKDWPWRTEIDSVDYSLLEAVSKRLPQDMKIIMSTGDIFTRAWTHMGYTHFCISLFEQPDLVAELMREQGEAIYEVNRRAVEIAGDRIGAIWYTDDIAFNSGLLVQPEFLREHLFPWMKKIAALAQELNVPFLYHTDGNLWEVFDDFVEIGINAIHPLEPKSMDAEEVKAKRGHQFCLIGNIDVDLLSRGTPEQVRQLVRDRIEKLGYDGGYCVGSSNTIPDYVNPLNYAAMIEEAFRGY
;
A
#
# COMPACT_ATOMS: atom_id res chain seq x y z
N SER A 1 -5.03 23.06 -5.61
CA SER A 1 -4.99 22.43 -6.95
C SER A 1 -6.39 22.47 -7.51
N ASP A 2 -6.53 22.88 -8.77
CA ASP A 2 -7.83 23.01 -9.44
C ASP A 2 -8.37 21.64 -9.90
N ARG A 3 -7.70 20.55 -9.56
CA ARG A 3 -8.08 19.16 -9.82
C ARG A 3 -7.71 18.24 -8.66
N PRO A 4 -8.45 17.13 -8.45
CA PRO A 4 -8.01 16.10 -7.50
C PRO A 4 -6.71 15.45 -7.99
N PRO A 5 -5.75 15.18 -7.10
CA PRO A 5 -4.56 14.42 -7.45
C PRO A 5 -4.91 13.00 -7.89
N LEU A 6 -4.02 12.37 -8.67
CA LEU A 6 -4.05 10.94 -8.89
C LEU A 6 -3.37 10.20 -7.73
N GLY A 7 -3.89 9.02 -7.36
CA GLY A 7 -3.32 8.19 -6.31
C GLY A 7 -3.37 6.70 -6.68
N GLU A 8 -2.24 6.12 -7.09
CA GLU A 8 -2.13 4.68 -7.37
C GLU A 8 -0.97 4.06 -6.58
N PHE A 9 -1.29 2.93 -5.96
CA PHE A 9 -0.34 2.17 -5.16
C PHE A 9 0.57 1.29 -6.03
N SER A 10 0.00 0.56 -7.00
CA SER A 10 0.77 -0.31 -7.88
C SER A 10 0.12 -0.41 -9.26
N ILE A 11 0.95 -0.40 -10.29
CA ILE A 11 0.51 -0.47 -11.69
C ILE A 11 1.34 -1.54 -12.39
N ALA A 12 0.66 -2.52 -13.00
CA ALA A 12 1.31 -3.60 -13.73
C ALA A 12 2.22 -3.08 -14.85
N LYS A 13 3.36 -3.74 -15.05
CA LYS A 13 4.34 -3.38 -16.05
C LYS A 13 3.73 -3.30 -17.47
N SER A 14 2.86 -4.23 -17.83
CA SER A 14 2.17 -4.26 -19.14
C SER A 14 1.32 -3.00 -19.39
N ILE A 15 0.67 -2.47 -18.35
CA ILE A 15 -0.10 -1.22 -18.44
C ILE A 15 0.82 -0.02 -18.62
N LYS A 16 1.91 0.04 -17.84
CA LYS A 16 2.93 1.08 -18.00
C LYS A 16 3.51 1.09 -19.43
N GLU A 17 3.88 -0.07 -19.94
CA GLU A 17 4.39 -0.25 -21.30
C GLU A 17 3.38 0.17 -22.38
N ALA A 18 2.10 -0.12 -22.18
CA ALA A 18 1.04 0.32 -23.08
C ALA A 18 0.92 1.85 -23.14
N ILE A 19 1.08 2.55 -22.00
CA ILE A 19 1.04 4.01 -21.93
C ILE A 19 2.27 4.66 -22.56
N ILE A 20 3.48 4.13 -22.32
CA ILE A 20 4.71 4.70 -22.91
C ILE A 20 4.92 4.27 -24.36
N GLY A 21 4.29 3.16 -24.80
CA GLY A 21 4.37 2.62 -26.16
C GLY A 21 5.64 1.81 -26.44
N ARG A 22 6.37 1.37 -25.41
CA ARG A 22 7.59 0.58 -25.51
C ARG A 22 7.89 -0.20 -24.22
N PRO A 23 8.79 -1.20 -24.24
CA PRO A 23 9.20 -1.92 -23.04
C PRO A 23 9.78 -1.00 -21.97
N LEU A 24 9.46 -1.31 -20.70
CA LEU A 24 9.95 -0.63 -19.51
C LEU A 24 11.13 -1.42 -18.94
N VAL A 25 12.34 -0.86 -19.02
CA VAL A 25 13.59 -1.56 -18.72
C VAL A 25 14.45 -0.79 -17.71
N THR A 26 14.41 0.52 -17.72
CA THR A 26 15.30 1.39 -16.93
C THR A 26 14.53 2.28 -15.96
N ALA A 27 15.23 2.88 -15.01
CA ALA A 27 14.65 3.89 -14.12
C ALA A 27 14.12 5.11 -14.90
N ASP A 28 14.73 5.45 -16.05
CA ASP A 28 14.24 6.56 -16.89
C ASP A 28 12.91 6.22 -17.55
N ASP A 29 12.68 4.94 -17.90
CA ASP A 29 11.38 4.46 -18.42
C ASP A 29 10.29 4.53 -17.33
N GLU A 30 10.63 4.20 -16.09
CA GLU A 30 9.71 4.36 -14.96
C GLU A 30 9.35 5.84 -14.78
N ILE A 31 10.33 6.73 -14.74
CA ILE A 31 10.10 8.17 -14.62
C ILE A 31 9.24 8.69 -15.78
N GLU A 32 9.55 8.31 -17.02
CA GLU A 32 8.77 8.69 -18.20
C GLU A 32 7.30 8.26 -18.09
N PHE A 33 7.04 7.05 -17.62
CA PHE A 33 5.68 6.57 -17.41
C PHE A 33 4.91 7.48 -16.46
N TRP A 34 5.44 7.76 -15.28
CA TRP A 34 4.74 8.56 -14.26
C TRP A 34 4.48 9.98 -14.73
N ILE A 35 5.44 10.60 -15.44
CA ILE A 35 5.29 11.92 -16.06
C ILE A 35 4.21 11.88 -17.13
N LYS A 36 4.26 10.90 -18.05
CA LYS A 36 3.34 10.79 -19.18
C LYS A 36 1.91 10.47 -18.73
N ALA A 37 1.76 9.67 -17.68
CA ALA A 37 0.49 9.39 -17.05
C ALA A 37 -0.04 10.58 -16.21
N GLY A 38 0.78 11.63 -15.98
CA GLY A 38 0.37 12.87 -15.34
C GLY A 38 0.35 12.82 -13.82
N TYR A 39 1.07 11.91 -13.19
CA TYR A 39 1.24 11.89 -11.74
C TYR A 39 2.21 12.97 -11.28
N ASP A 40 1.97 13.53 -10.12
CA ASP A 40 2.86 14.51 -9.47
C ASP A 40 3.97 13.80 -8.65
N TYR A 41 4.00 12.47 -8.69
CA TYR A 41 4.96 11.62 -7.97
C TYR A 41 5.34 10.38 -8.78
N ILE A 42 6.39 9.71 -8.34
CA ILE A 42 6.71 8.35 -8.73
C ILE A 42 6.59 7.43 -7.52
N HIS A 43 5.92 6.29 -7.69
CA HIS A 43 5.87 5.27 -6.64
C HIS A 43 7.09 4.37 -6.73
N VAL A 44 7.81 4.19 -5.61
CA VAL A 44 8.97 3.32 -5.51
C VAL A 44 8.86 2.41 -4.29
N ARG A 45 9.07 1.11 -4.50
CA ARG A 45 9.17 0.12 -3.42
C ARG A 45 10.58 -0.47 -3.44
N PRO A 46 11.36 -0.41 -2.33
CA PRO A 46 12.59 -1.18 -2.21
C PRO A 46 12.30 -2.67 -2.42
N HIS A 47 13.18 -3.35 -3.12
CA HIS A 47 12.99 -4.78 -3.36
C HIS A 47 13.65 -5.60 -2.27
N TYR A 48 12.85 -6.41 -1.58
CA TYR A 48 13.30 -7.36 -0.56
C TYR A 48 12.47 -8.64 -0.64
N GLN A 49 13.12 -9.77 -0.37
CA GLN A 49 12.52 -11.10 -0.48
C GLN A 49 12.20 -11.71 0.91
N PHE A 50 11.56 -10.94 1.77
CA PHE A 50 11.16 -11.46 3.09
C PHE A 50 10.05 -12.51 2.99
N ASP A 51 9.39 -12.60 1.83
CA ASP A 51 8.34 -13.56 1.49
C ASP A 51 8.88 -14.89 0.90
N ALA A 52 10.18 -15.18 1.04
CA ALA A 52 10.84 -16.33 0.40
C ALA A 52 10.29 -17.71 0.80
N VAL A 53 9.25 -17.72 1.60
CA VAL A 53 8.54 -18.93 2.00
C VAL A 53 7.23 -19.05 1.23
N THR A 54 7.34 -19.49 0.00
CA THR A 54 6.17 -19.99 -0.72
C THR A 54 5.77 -21.34 -0.12
N HIS A 55 4.51 -21.48 0.26
CA HIS A 55 3.93 -22.78 0.55
C HIS A 55 4.17 -23.71 -0.65
N ALA A 56 4.61 -24.93 -0.41
CA ALA A 56 4.99 -25.86 -1.47
C ALA A 56 3.83 -26.16 -2.47
N ASP A 57 2.59 -25.89 -2.06
CA ASP A 57 1.36 -26.05 -2.83
C ASP A 57 0.73 -24.70 -3.30
N GLY A 58 1.35 -23.57 -2.96
CA GLY A 58 0.83 -22.24 -3.25
C GLY A 58 -0.39 -21.82 -2.42
N ASN A 59 -0.78 -22.63 -1.43
CA ASN A 59 -1.94 -22.36 -0.58
C ASN A 59 -1.53 -21.61 0.69
N ILE A 60 -1.72 -20.29 0.72
CA ILE A 60 -1.43 -19.44 1.89
C ILE A 60 -2.37 -19.66 3.07
N GLU A 61 -3.51 -20.30 2.88
CA GLU A 61 -4.45 -20.66 3.96
C GLU A 61 -4.05 -21.94 4.69
N GLY A 62 -3.18 -22.75 4.08
CA GLY A 62 -2.74 -24.04 4.58
C GLY A 62 -1.76 -23.98 5.74
N VAL A 63 -0.93 -25.01 5.85
CA VAL A 63 0.11 -25.11 6.88
C VAL A 63 1.34 -24.34 6.43
N GLY A 64 1.71 -23.31 7.18
CA GLY A 64 2.90 -22.53 6.91
C GLY A 64 4.19 -23.25 7.34
N VAL A 65 5.30 -22.62 7.08
CA VAL A 65 6.64 -23.16 7.36
C VAL A 65 7.17 -22.78 8.73
N LEU A 66 6.49 -21.87 9.44
CA LEU A 66 6.79 -21.44 10.80
C LEU A 66 5.64 -21.88 11.72
N GLN A 67 5.86 -22.88 12.57
CA GLN A 67 4.83 -23.44 13.44
C GLN A 67 5.24 -23.47 14.92
N THR A 68 6.53 -23.44 15.20
CA THR A 68 7.08 -23.61 16.53
C THR A 68 8.19 -22.60 16.84
N TRP A 69 8.50 -22.45 18.12
CA TRP A 69 9.69 -21.72 18.56
C TRP A 69 10.99 -22.25 17.96
N GLN A 70 11.07 -23.56 17.69
CA GLN A 70 12.23 -24.16 17.05
C GLN A 70 12.35 -23.64 15.62
N ASP A 71 11.25 -23.61 14.85
CA ASP A 71 11.25 -23.04 13.50
C ASP A 71 11.71 -21.58 13.49
N LEU A 72 11.19 -20.76 14.40
CA LEU A 72 11.57 -19.36 14.48
C LEU A 72 13.05 -19.17 14.80
N ARG A 73 13.63 -20.00 15.70
CA ARG A 73 15.01 -19.83 16.19
C ARG A 73 16.08 -20.43 15.30
N GLU A 74 15.80 -21.58 14.67
CA GLU A 74 16.81 -22.40 14.00
C GLU A 74 16.91 -22.18 12.50
N LYS A 75 15.88 -21.57 11.89
CA LYS A 75 15.91 -21.28 10.45
C LYS A 75 16.54 -19.91 10.17
N ASP A 76 17.28 -19.83 9.08
CA ASP A 76 17.83 -18.59 8.54
C ASP A 76 16.70 -17.83 7.80
N TRP A 77 15.94 -17.05 8.54
CA TRP A 77 14.84 -16.30 7.99
C TRP A 77 15.33 -15.09 7.17
N PRO A 78 14.78 -14.83 5.98
CA PRO A 78 15.23 -13.74 5.10
C PRO A 78 15.23 -12.36 5.77
N TRP A 79 14.27 -12.05 6.61
CA TRP A 79 14.22 -10.76 7.33
C TRP A 79 15.36 -10.58 8.34
N ARG A 80 16.07 -11.65 8.72
CA ARG A 80 17.28 -11.58 9.55
C ARG A 80 18.55 -11.56 8.72
N THR A 81 18.60 -12.36 7.65
CA THR A 81 19.82 -12.63 6.88
C THR A 81 19.97 -11.72 5.67
N GLU A 82 18.85 -11.23 5.11
CA GLU A 82 18.84 -10.47 3.86
C GLU A 82 18.55 -8.97 4.04
N ILE A 83 18.46 -8.49 5.29
CA ILE A 83 18.20 -7.07 5.57
C ILE A 83 19.27 -6.14 4.97
N ASP A 84 20.52 -6.61 4.84
CA ASP A 84 21.62 -5.85 4.26
C ASP A 84 21.69 -5.99 2.73
N SER A 85 20.92 -6.91 2.14
CA SER A 85 20.82 -7.14 0.69
C SER A 85 19.57 -6.55 0.05
N VAL A 86 18.77 -5.78 0.80
CA VAL A 86 17.63 -5.04 0.26
C VAL A 86 18.08 -4.15 -0.90
N ASP A 87 17.44 -4.31 -2.06
CA ASP A 87 17.81 -3.53 -3.25
C ASP A 87 17.09 -2.17 -3.26
N TYR A 88 17.87 -1.12 -3.08
CA TYR A 88 17.46 0.28 -3.18
C TYR A 88 17.85 0.94 -4.51
N SER A 89 18.37 0.19 -5.48
CA SER A 89 18.95 0.76 -6.72
C SER A 89 17.96 1.63 -7.51
N LEU A 90 16.69 1.22 -7.59
CA LEU A 90 15.65 2.03 -8.22
C LEU A 90 15.42 3.33 -7.43
N LEU A 91 15.33 3.26 -6.10
CA LEU A 91 15.14 4.44 -5.24
C LEU A 91 16.29 5.43 -5.41
N GLU A 92 17.53 4.95 -5.40
CA GLU A 92 18.71 5.77 -5.63
C GLU A 92 18.73 6.42 -7.03
N ALA A 93 18.39 5.64 -8.06
CA ALA A 93 18.36 6.12 -9.43
C ALA A 93 17.30 7.20 -9.63
N VAL A 94 16.10 6.97 -9.11
CA VAL A 94 14.98 7.90 -9.18
C VAL A 94 15.27 9.15 -8.37
N SER A 95 15.79 9.04 -7.16
CA SER A 95 16.12 10.20 -6.30
C SER A 95 17.06 11.20 -6.99
N LYS A 96 17.98 10.71 -7.83
CA LYS A 96 18.97 11.52 -8.56
C LYS A 96 18.40 12.14 -9.85
N ARG A 97 17.41 11.52 -10.49
CA ARG A 97 16.97 11.83 -11.86
C ARG A 97 15.57 12.44 -11.96
N LEU A 98 14.75 12.24 -10.93
CA LEU A 98 13.38 12.75 -10.90
C LEU A 98 13.36 14.29 -11.03
N PRO A 99 12.47 14.90 -11.85
CA PRO A 99 12.28 16.33 -11.91
C PRO A 99 12.08 16.96 -10.53
N GLN A 100 12.46 18.24 -10.38
CA GLN A 100 12.45 18.90 -9.06
C GLN A 100 11.03 19.14 -8.52
N ASP A 101 10.06 19.26 -9.38
CA ASP A 101 8.63 19.45 -9.08
C ASP A 101 7.89 18.14 -8.76
N MET A 102 8.55 16.99 -8.94
CA MET A 102 8.01 15.69 -8.57
C MET A 102 8.64 15.16 -7.29
N LYS A 103 7.89 14.30 -6.59
CA LYS A 103 8.33 13.62 -5.37
C LYS A 103 8.27 12.09 -5.51
N ILE A 104 8.86 11.39 -4.57
CA ILE A 104 8.78 9.93 -4.46
C ILE A 104 7.75 9.59 -3.40
N ILE A 105 6.78 8.76 -3.73
CA ILE A 105 6.01 8.04 -2.73
C ILE A 105 6.68 6.68 -2.53
N MET A 106 7.26 6.48 -1.36
CA MET A 106 7.99 5.26 -1.01
C MET A 106 7.06 4.32 -0.27
N SER A 107 6.94 3.07 -0.72
CA SER A 107 6.10 2.09 -0.03
C SER A 107 6.89 0.92 0.55
N THR A 108 6.42 0.46 1.69
CA THR A 108 6.85 -0.78 2.35
C THR A 108 5.69 -1.35 3.14
N GLY A 109 5.86 -2.53 3.71
CA GLY A 109 4.84 -3.05 4.63
C GLY A 109 4.84 -4.55 4.79
N ASP A 110 3.64 -5.01 5.13
CA ASP A 110 3.26 -6.40 5.31
C ASP A 110 3.88 -7.05 6.57
N ILE A 111 3.85 -6.36 7.71
CA ILE A 111 4.27 -6.94 9.00
C ILE A 111 3.29 -8.04 9.43
N PHE A 112 2.01 -7.72 9.49
CA PHE A 112 0.95 -8.64 9.90
C PHE A 112 0.69 -9.72 8.84
N THR A 113 0.57 -9.30 7.57
CA THR A 113 0.33 -10.22 6.45
C THR A 113 1.43 -11.26 6.34
N ARG A 114 2.71 -10.88 6.51
CA ARG A 114 3.81 -11.83 6.51
C ARG A 114 3.78 -12.78 7.69
N ALA A 115 3.46 -12.29 8.88
CA ALA A 115 3.39 -13.16 10.05
C ALA A 115 2.42 -14.32 9.85
N TRP A 116 1.17 -14.02 9.45
CA TRP A 116 0.20 -15.09 9.22
C TRP A 116 0.48 -15.90 7.95
N THR A 117 1.08 -15.31 6.90
CA THR A 117 1.49 -16.06 5.70
C THR A 117 2.56 -17.09 6.03
N HIS A 118 3.58 -16.74 6.83
CA HIS A 118 4.63 -17.68 7.23
C HIS A 118 4.10 -18.82 8.11
N MET A 119 3.09 -18.57 8.93
CA MET A 119 2.49 -19.58 9.79
C MET A 119 1.39 -20.38 9.10
N GLY A 120 0.79 -19.86 8.02
CA GLY A 120 -0.49 -20.29 7.48
C GLY A 120 -1.64 -19.73 8.31
N TYR A 121 -2.66 -19.15 7.67
CA TYR A 121 -3.68 -18.36 8.36
C TYR A 121 -4.41 -19.13 9.47
N THR A 122 -4.80 -20.38 9.22
CA THR A 122 -5.45 -21.22 10.23
C THR A 122 -4.56 -21.47 11.44
N HIS A 123 -3.28 -21.81 11.21
CA HIS A 123 -2.32 -22.05 12.29
C HIS A 123 -2.01 -20.77 13.06
N PHE A 124 -1.87 -19.65 12.36
CA PHE A 124 -1.72 -18.33 12.97
C PHE A 124 -2.87 -18.02 13.93
N CYS A 125 -4.13 -18.18 13.49
CA CYS A 125 -5.31 -17.93 14.33
C CYS A 125 -5.35 -18.83 15.57
N ILE A 126 -4.97 -20.10 15.46
CA ILE A 126 -4.87 -21.02 16.60
C ILE A 126 -3.74 -20.56 17.54
N SER A 127 -2.61 -20.17 16.99
CA SER A 127 -1.43 -19.75 17.76
C SER A 127 -1.62 -18.47 18.54
N LEU A 128 -2.59 -17.61 18.16
CA LEU A 128 -2.98 -16.45 18.99
C LEU A 128 -3.42 -16.88 20.40
N PHE A 129 -3.92 -18.12 20.57
CA PHE A 129 -4.37 -18.65 21.86
C PHE A 129 -3.39 -19.66 22.46
N GLU A 130 -2.78 -20.51 21.64
CA GLU A 130 -1.93 -21.61 22.10
C GLU A 130 -0.46 -21.22 22.25
N GLN A 131 0.03 -20.27 21.44
CA GLN A 131 1.42 -19.82 21.39
C GLN A 131 1.52 -18.28 21.22
N PRO A 132 0.82 -17.47 22.03
CA PRO A 132 0.76 -16.01 21.83
C PRO A 132 2.15 -15.36 21.83
N ASP A 133 3.07 -15.83 22.67
CA ASP A 133 4.44 -15.31 22.73
C ASP A 133 5.23 -15.58 21.43
N LEU A 134 4.98 -16.69 20.74
CA LEU A 134 5.60 -16.99 19.45
C LEU A 134 5.12 -16.00 18.38
N VAL A 135 3.80 -15.75 18.35
CA VAL A 135 3.23 -14.80 17.41
C VAL A 135 3.73 -13.38 17.69
N ALA A 136 3.75 -12.98 18.95
CA ALA A 136 4.28 -11.67 19.36
C ALA A 136 5.74 -11.46 18.95
N GLU A 137 6.59 -12.49 19.14
CA GLU A 137 8.00 -12.41 18.75
C GLU A 137 8.17 -12.33 17.22
N LEU A 138 7.37 -13.11 16.48
CA LEU A 138 7.38 -13.03 15.01
C LEU A 138 6.96 -11.64 14.53
N MET A 139 5.88 -11.06 15.09
CA MET A 139 5.43 -9.70 14.77
C MET A 139 6.52 -8.66 15.11
N ARG A 140 7.22 -8.85 16.23
CA ARG A 140 8.33 -7.97 16.64
C ARG A 140 9.47 -8.00 15.62
N GLU A 141 9.90 -9.19 15.21
CA GLU A 141 10.99 -9.33 14.23
C GLU A 141 10.63 -8.79 12.85
N GLN A 142 9.41 -9.07 12.36
CA GLN A 142 8.92 -8.49 11.11
C GLN A 142 8.86 -6.96 11.20
N GLY A 143 8.38 -6.44 12.33
CA GLY A 143 8.31 -5.01 12.59
C GLY A 143 9.68 -4.33 12.58
N GLU A 144 10.68 -4.92 13.22
CA GLU A 144 12.06 -4.42 13.22
C GLU A 144 12.64 -4.37 11.80
N ALA A 145 12.46 -5.45 11.04
CA ALA A 145 12.98 -5.52 9.68
C ALA A 145 12.32 -4.47 8.75
N ILE A 146 11.00 -4.35 8.78
CA ILE A 146 10.28 -3.37 7.95
C ILE A 146 10.60 -1.94 8.39
N TYR A 147 10.73 -1.67 9.68
CA TYR A 147 11.18 -0.36 10.16
C TYR A 147 12.57 -0.02 9.62
N GLU A 148 13.51 -0.97 9.67
CA GLU A 148 14.88 -0.76 9.17
C GLU A 148 14.91 -0.50 7.65
N VAL A 149 14.08 -1.22 6.87
CA VAL A 149 13.93 -0.94 5.43
C VAL A 149 13.47 0.51 5.20
N ASN A 150 12.47 0.98 5.95
CA ASN A 150 11.99 2.36 5.84
C ASN A 150 13.05 3.37 6.24
N ARG A 151 13.74 3.15 7.35
CA ARG A 151 14.78 4.04 7.85
C ARG A 151 15.90 4.23 6.82
N ARG A 152 16.40 3.13 6.23
CA ARG A 152 17.42 3.17 5.16
C ARG A 152 16.91 3.87 3.90
N ALA A 153 15.68 3.62 3.50
CA ALA A 153 15.08 4.29 2.35
C ALA A 153 14.97 5.81 2.56
N VAL A 154 14.61 6.24 3.76
CA VAL A 154 14.59 7.67 4.14
C VAL A 154 16.00 8.27 4.11
N GLU A 155 17.02 7.58 4.59
CA GLU A 155 18.42 8.05 4.50
C GLU A 155 18.91 8.21 3.06
N ILE A 156 18.48 7.30 2.16
CA ILE A 156 18.86 7.33 0.74
C ILE A 156 18.18 8.49 -0.01
N ALA A 157 16.86 8.64 0.14
CA ALA A 157 16.08 9.53 -0.69
C ALA A 157 15.82 10.92 -0.05
N GLY A 158 15.86 11.02 1.29
CA GLY A 158 15.77 12.27 2.04
C GLY A 158 14.57 13.14 1.62
N ASP A 159 14.87 14.37 1.27
CA ASP A 159 13.91 15.39 0.86
C ASP A 159 13.20 15.11 -0.48
N ARG A 160 13.65 14.09 -1.23
CA ARG A 160 12.96 13.63 -2.43
C ARG A 160 11.69 12.84 -2.10
N ILE A 161 11.56 12.30 -0.89
CA ILE A 161 10.32 11.65 -0.43
C ILE A 161 9.24 12.70 -0.27
N GLY A 162 8.07 12.42 -0.83
CA GLY A 162 6.84 13.22 -0.71
C GLY A 162 5.77 12.56 0.14
N ALA A 163 5.86 11.23 0.33
CA ALA A 163 5.03 10.48 1.27
C ALA A 163 5.65 9.12 1.57
N ILE A 164 5.33 8.54 2.73
CA ILE A 164 5.58 7.13 3.04
C ILE A 164 4.23 6.40 2.99
N TRP A 165 4.16 5.32 2.21
CA TRP A 165 2.96 4.51 2.04
C TRP A 165 3.15 3.12 2.65
N TYR A 166 2.57 2.91 3.82
CA TYR A 166 2.60 1.60 4.48
C TYR A 166 1.47 0.72 3.97
N THR A 167 1.73 -0.57 3.81
CA THR A 167 0.76 -1.56 3.31
C THR A 167 0.68 -2.74 4.27
N ASP A 168 -0.53 -3.15 4.64
CA ASP A 168 -0.75 -4.37 5.40
C ASP A 168 -2.26 -4.65 5.52
N ASP A 169 -2.74 -5.78 5.05
CA ASP A 169 -4.16 -6.11 5.06
C ASP A 169 -4.58 -6.68 6.41
N ILE A 170 -5.30 -5.87 7.19
CA ILE A 170 -5.76 -6.22 8.53
C ILE A 170 -7.23 -6.62 8.61
N ALA A 171 -7.96 -6.48 7.51
CA ALA A 171 -9.41 -6.69 7.48
C ALA A 171 -9.87 -7.43 6.22
N PHE A 172 -11.06 -7.95 6.29
CA PHE A 172 -11.85 -8.48 5.18
C PHE A 172 -13.18 -7.72 5.08
N ASN A 173 -14.02 -8.04 4.09
CA ASN A 173 -15.31 -7.36 3.88
C ASN A 173 -16.20 -7.31 5.13
N SER A 174 -16.11 -8.32 6.00
CA SER A 174 -16.94 -8.45 7.21
C SER A 174 -16.38 -7.78 8.46
N GLY A 175 -15.12 -7.38 8.48
CA GLY A 175 -14.44 -6.79 9.64
C GLY A 175 -12.97 -7.19 9.72
N LEU A 176 -12.35 -6.92 10.87
CA LEU A 176 -10.94 -7.21 11.11
C LEU A 176 -10.65 -8.74 11.08
N LEU A 177 -9.45 -9.09 10.64
CA LEU A 177 -8.96 -10.47 10.61
C LEU A 177 -8.61 -11.03 12.00
N VAL A 178 -8.34 -10.14 12.95
CA VAL A 178 -8.03 -10.45 14.35
C VAL A 178 -8.70 -9.42 15.27
N GLN A 179 -8.70 -9.67 16.58
CA GLN A 179 -9.22 -8.70 17.55
C GLN A 179 -8.41 -7.38 17.49
N PRO A 180 -9.06 -6.21 17.62
CA PRO A 180 -8.38 -4.91 17.59
C PRO A 180 -7.23 -4.78 18.60
N GLU A 181 -7.39 -5.42 19.77
CA GLU A 181 -6.39 -5.44 20.83
C GLU A 181 -5.06 -6.02 20.38
N PHE A 182 -5.11 -7.09 19.57
CA PHE A 182 -3.90 -7.70 19.00
C PHE A 182 -3.17 -6.71 18.07
N LEU A 183 -3.89 -5.99 17.22
CA LEU A 183 -3.30 -4.98 16.33
C LEU A 183 -2.70 -3.82 17.14
N ARG A 184 -3.40 -3.36 18.17
CA ARG A 184 -2.93 -2.29 19.10
C ARG A 184 -1.66 -2.67 19.83
N GLU A 185 -1.51 -3.94 20.18
CA GLU A 185 -0.34 -4.44 20.91
C GLU A 185 0.86 -4.75 19.98
N HIS A 186 0.61 -5.36 18.81
CA HIS A 186 1.68 -5.97 18.03
C HIS A 186 1.95 -5.33 16.66
N LEU A 187 0.99 -4.61 16.06
CA LEU A 187 1.16 -3.96 14.75
C LEU A 187 1.27 -2.44 14.86
N PHE A 188 0.31 -1.80 15.49
CA PHE A 188 0.20 -0.32 15.51
C PHE A 188 1.41 0.40 16.12
N PRO A 189 2.14 -0.16 17.11
CA PRO A 189 3.39 0.44 17.59
C PRO A 189 4.47 0.53 16.50
N TRP A 190 4.53 -0.44 15.58
CA TRP A 190 5.45 -0.40 14.45
C TRP A 190 5.02 0.62 13.40
N MET A 191 3.73 0.67 13.09
CA MET A 191 3.19 1.70 12.20
C MET A 191 3.47 3.12 12.75
N LYS A 192 3.33 3.34 14.06
CA LYS A 192 3.70 4.61 14.72
C LYS A 192 5.19 4.96 14.54
N LYS A 193 6.09 3.99 14.66
CA LYS A 193 7.52 4.21 14.42
C LYS A 193 7.81 4.60 12.97
N ILE A 194 7.13 3.96 12.00
CA ILE A 194 7.27 4.28 10.58
C ILE A 194 6.65 5.66 10.28
N ALA A 195 5.48 5.96 10.86
CA ALA A 195 4.84 7.27 10.74
C ALA A 195 5.72 8.41 11.29
N ALA A 196 6.52 8.14 12.35
CA ALA A 196 7.46 9.11 12.88
C ALA A 196 8.53 9.52 11.85
N LEU A 197 8.99 8.58 10.99
CA LEU A 197 9.92 8.92 9.89
C LEU A 197 9.27 9.89 8.89
N ALA A 198 7.98 9.71 8.57
CA ALA A 198 7.26 10.65 7.71
C ALA A 198 7.09 12.02 8.39
N GLN A 199 6.81 12.05 9.70
CA GLN A 199 6.71 13.29 10.46
C GLN A 199 8.04 14.05 10.51
N GLU A 200 9.16 13.36 10.70
CA GLU A 200 10.51 13.98 10.68
C GLU A 200 10.83 14.63 9.32
N LEU A 201 10.36 14.05 8.22
CA LEU A 201 10.46 14.62 6.87
C LEU A 201 9.38 15.67 6.57
N ASN A 202 8.42 15.86 7.47
CA ASN A 202 7.22 16.70 7.27
C ASN A 202 6.45 16.32 6.00
N VAL A 203 6.23 15.01 5.80
CA VAL A 203 5.45 14.45 4.69
C VAL A 203 4.31 13.57 5.22
N PRO A 204 3.24 13.33 4.44
CA PRO A 204 2.13 12.49 4.87
C PRO A 204 2.53 11.00 4.98
N PHE A 205 1.89 10.32 5.94
CA PHE A 205 1.90 8.89 6.11
C PHE A 205 0.60 8.30 5.58
N LEU A 206 0.68 7.47 4.53
CA LEU A 206 -0.44 6.86 3.84
C LEU A 206 -0.56 5.39 4.25
N TYR A 207 -1.77 4.87 4.32
CA TYR A 207 -2.01 3.47 4.65
C TYR A 207 -2.87 2.77 3.59
N HIS A 208 -2.36 1.65 3.08
CA HIS A 208 -3.10 0.72 2.25
C HIS A 208 -3.50 -0.49 3.08
N THR A 209 -4.78 -0.78 3.11
CA THR A 209 -5.37 -1.99 3.68
C THR A 209 -6.76 -2.22 3.09
N ASP A 210 -7.04 -3.43 2.70
CA ASP A 210 -8.36 -3.83 2.22
C ASP A 210 -9.33 -4.04 3.39
N GLY A 211 -10.62 -4.14 3.09
CA GLY A 211 -11.65 -4.58 4.02
C GLY A 211 -12.37 -3.51 4.82
N ASN A 212 -13.10 -3.94 5.85
CA ASN A 212 -13.92 -3.09 6.70
C ASN A 212 -13.12 -2.63 7.93
N LEU A 213 -12.91 -1.32 8.04
CA LEU A 213 -11.97 -0.69 8.99
C LEU A 213 -12.67 0.13 10.08
N TRP A 214 -13.99 0.07 10.20
CA TRP A 214 -14.74 0.95 11.12
C TRP A 214 -14.27 0.89 12.57
N GLU A 215 -13.79 -0.25 13.03
CA GLU A 215 -13.38 -0.47 14.42
C GLU A 215 -12.04 0.18 14.80
N VAL A 216 -11.22 0.58 13.79
CA VAL A 216 -9.83 1.04 14.01
C VAL A 216 -9.53 2.45 13.46
N PHE A 217 -10.54 3.18 12.97
CA PHE A 217 -10.32 4.54 12.48
C PHE A 217 -9.74 5.48 13.53
N ASP A 218 -10.14 5.34 14.82
CA ASP A 218 -9.61 6.18 15.88
C ASP A 218 -8.14 5.83 16.18
N ASP A 219 -7.78 4.55 16.08
CA ASP A 219 -6.39 4.10 16.16
C ASP A 219 -5.54 4.71 15.00
N PHE A 220 -6.09 4.80 13.79
CA PHE A 220 -5.40 5.39 12.64
C PHE A 220 -5.06 6.87 12.84
N VAL A 221 -5.97 7.62 13.50
CA VAL A 221 -5.68 9.01 13.91
C VAL A 221 -4.52 9.05 14.90
N GLU A 222 -4.52 8.16 15.89
CA GLU A 222 -3.45 8.09 16.90
C GLU A 222 -2.10 7.63 16.35
N ILE A 223 -2.08 6.82 15.28
CA ILE A 223 -0.87 6.42 14.56
C ILE A 223 -0.31 7.61 13.78
N GLY A 224 -1.16 8.53 13.33
CA GLY A 224 -0.77 9.66 12.50
C GLY A 224 -0.94 9.39 11.01
N ILE A 225 -1.86 8.49 10.62
CA ILE A 225 -2.21 8.25 9.21
C ILE A 225 -2.93 9.49 8.67
N ASN A 226 -2.51 9.95 7.48
CA ASN A 226 -3.08 11.11 6.82
C ASN A 226 -4.01 10.75 5.66
N ALA A 227 -3.81 9.58 5.04
CA ALA A 227 -4.64 9.12 3.95
C ALA A 227 -4.83 7.60 3.98
N ILE A 228 -5.99 7.16 3.51
CA ILE A 228 -6.41 5.75 3.47
C ILE A 228 -6.69 5.35 2.03
N HIS A 229 -6.25 4.18 1.66
CA HIS A 229 -6.42 3.52 0.37
C HIS A 229 -6.77 2.04 0.61
N PRO A 230 -7.59 1.38 -0.23
CA PRO A 230 -8.28 1.91 -1.42
C PRO A 230 -9.77 2.22 -1.20
N LEU A 231 -10.33 1.97 -0.02
CA LEU A 231 -11.78 1.99 0.27
C LEU A 231 -12.56 1.12 -0.72
N GLU A 232 -12.39 -0.18 -0.60
CA GLU A 232 -13.05 -1.13 -1.49
C GLU A 232 -14.57 -0.96 -1.48
N PRO A 233 -15.24 -0.79 -2.66
CA PRO A 233 -16.69 -0.56 -2.73
C PRO A 233 -17.55 -1.66 -2.11
N LYS A 234 -17.01 -2.88 -1.98
CA LYS A 234 -17.71 -4.04 -1.39
C LYS A 234 -17.57 -4.12 0.13
N SER A 235 -16.63 -3.38 0.72
CA SER A 235 -16.30 -3.45 2.15
C SER A 235 -16.83 -2.26 2.92
N MET A 236 -16.71 -1.06 2.35
CA MET A 236 -17.16 0.18 2.96
C MET A 236 -17.74 1.14 1.92
N ASP A 237 -18.79 1.86 2.29
CA ASP A 237 -19.32 2.96 1.49
C ASP A 237 -18.41 4.18 1.61
N ALA A 238 -17.78 4.58 0.50
CA ALA A 238 -16.83 5.69 0.49
C ALA A 238 -17.49 7.04 0.81
N GLU A 239 -18.77 7.24 0.47
CA GLU A 239 -19.52 8.46 0.79
C GLU A 239 -19.80 8.52 2.31
N GLU A 240 -20.11 7.37 2.94
CA GLU A 240 -20.25 7.28 4.38
C GLU A 240 -18.92 7.55 5.11
N VAL A 241 -17.82 6.97 4.60
CA VAL A 241 -16.47 7.24 5.16
C VAL A 241 -16.11 8.71 4.99
N LYS A 242 -16.36 9.30 3.81
CA LYS A 242 -16.14 10.73 3.57
C LYS A 242 -16.92 11.61 4.55
N ALA A 243 -18.20 11.32 4.73
CA ALA A 243 -19.06 12.09 5.64
C ALA A 243 -18.63 12.01 7.10
N LYS A 244 -18.20 10.83 7.56
CA LYS A 244 -17.87 10.60 8.97
C LYS A 244 -16.40 10.85 9.31
N ARG A 245 -15.47 10.59 8.38
CA ARG A 245 -14.03 10.56 8.61
C ARG A 245 -13.21 11.43 7.63
N GLY A 246 -13.82 12.01 6.60
CA GLY A 246 -13.13 12.82 5.58
C GLY A 246 -12.43 14.08 6.13
N HIS A 247 -12.80 14.53 7.33
CA HIS A 247 -12.10 15.62 8.02
C HIS A 247 -10.80 15.17 8.70
N GLN A 248 -10.58 13.86 8.86
CA GLN A 248 -9.40 13.25 9.48
C GLN A 248 -8.44 12.68 8.43
N PHE A 249 -8.97 12.14 7.33
CA PHE A 249 -8.20 11.41 6.33
C PHE A 249 -8.47 11.90 4.92
N CYS A 250 -7.44 11.96 4.09
CA CYS A 250 -7.59 11.98 2.65
C CYS A 250 -7.97 10.56 2.18
N LEU A 251 -8.95 10.47 1.29
CA LEU A 251 -9.40 9.21 0.71
C LEU A 251 -8.75 9.02 -0.65
N ILE A 252 -8.09 7.88 -0.87
CA ILE A 252 -7.43 7.56 -2.15
C ILE A 252 -8.15 6.36 -2.77
N GLY A 253 -8.50 6.47 -4.04
CA GLY A 253 -8.98 5.33 -4.81
C GLY A 253 -10.45 5.38 -5.17
N ASN A 254 -11.08 4.22 -4.95
CA ASN A 254 -12.47 3.85 -5.05
C ASN A 254 -13.02 3.68 -6.49
N ILE A 255 -12.18 3.81 -7.55
CA ILE A 255 -12.59 3.44 -8.90
C ILE A 255 -12.51 1.92 -9.05
N ASP A 256 -13.66 1.28 -9.26
CA ASP A 256 -13.81 -0.18 -9.25
C ASP A 256 -12.89 -0.85 -10.30
N VAL A 257 -11.99 -1.72 -9.84
CA VAL A 257 -11.05 -2.48 -10.69
C VAL A 257 -11.81 -3.42 -11.65
N ASP A 258 -12.96 -3.96 -11.26
CA ASP A 258 -13.79 -4.78 -12.16
C ASP A 258 -14.32 -3.93 -13.33
N LEU A 259 -14.74 -2.69 -13.05
CA LEU A 259 -15.13 -1.75 -14.10
C LEU A 259 -13.94 -1.34 -14.98
N LEU A 260 -12.76 -1.11 -14.39
CA LEU A 260 -11.53 -0.83 -15.15
C LEU A 260 -11.14 -2.01 -16.06
N SER A 261 -11.46 -3.23 -15.66
CA SER A 261 -11.14 -4.44 -16.43
C SER A 261 -12.15 -4.72 -17.53
N ARG A 262 -13.44 -4.63 -17.24
CA ARG A 262 -14.55 -5.15 -18.10
C ARG A 262 -15.46 -4.07 -18.65
N GLY A 263 -15.40 -2.86 -18.09
CA GLY A 263 -16.24 -1.75 -18.51
C GLY A 263 -15.78 -1.10 -19.81
N THR A 264 -16.49 -0.05 -20.18
CA THR A 264 -16.11 0.84 -21.29
C THR A 264 -15.44 2.10 -20.78
N PRO A 265 -14.60 2.78 -21.60
CA PRO A 265 -14.00 4.05 -21.21
C PRO A 265 -15.01 5.10 -20.74
N GLU A 266 -16.19 5.15 -21.36
CA GLU A 266 -17.23 6.12 -20.94
C GLU A 266 -17.84 5.78 -19.57
N GLN A 267 -18.04 4.51 -19.27
CA GLN A 267 -18.49 4.10 -17.92
C GLN A 267 -17.46 4.45 -16.85
N VAL A 268 -16.17 4.26 -17.17
CA VAL A 268 -15.08 4.67 -16.26
C VAL A 268 -15.10 6.18 -16.04
N ARG A 269 -15.19 6.99 -17.12
CA ARG A 269 -15.27 8.45 -17.01
C ARG A 269 -16.46 8.89 -16.16
N GLN A 270 -17.61 8.24 -16.35
CA GLN A 270 -18.80 8.57 -15.54
C GLN A 270 -18.58 8.28 -14.06
N LEU A 271 -17.95 7.13 -13.71
CA LEU A 271 -17.64 6.81 -12.31
C LEU A 271 -16.62 7.79 -11.71
N VAL A 272 -15.59 8.19 -12.48
CA VAL A 272 -14.60 9.19 -12.03
C VAL A 272 -15.29 10.52 -11.71
N ARG A 273 -16.17 11.02 -12.58
CA ARG A 273 -16.96 12.24 -12.32
C ARG A 273 -17.76 12.13 -11.03
N ASP A 274 -18.50 11.05 -10.88
CA ASP A 274 -19.32 10.79 -9.68
C ASP A 274 -18.46 10.77 -8.40
N ARG A 275 -17.31 10.10 -8.43
CA ARG A 275 -16.41 10.06 -7.27
C ARG A 275 -15.80 11.43 -6.95
N ILE A 276 -15.40 12.20 -7.95
CA ILE A 276 -14.88 13.58 -7.75
C ILE A 276 -15.97 14.46 -7.13
N GLU A 277 -17.18 14.41 -7.65
CA GLU A 277 -18.30 15.19 -7.13
C GLU A 277 -18.63 14.82 -5.67
N LYS A 278 -18.67 13.51 -5.34
CA LYS A 278 -19.13 13.03 -4.04
C LYS A 278 -18.04 12.99 -2.96
N LEU A 279 -16.79 12.78 -3.35
CA LEU A 279 -15.68 12.62 -2.39
C LEU A 279 -14.72 13.81 -2.38
N GLY A 280 -14.69 14.60 -3.47
CA GLY A 280 -13.75 15.70 -3.65
C GLY A 280 -14.30 17.11 -3.32
N TYR A 281 -15.58 17.26 -2.96
CA TYR A 281 -16.29 18.53 -2.85
C TYR A 281 -15.65 19.56 -1.89
N ASP A 282 -14.90 19.10 -0.90
CA ASP A 282 -14.19 19.92 0.11
C ASP A 282 -12.69 19.62 0.16
N GLY A 283 -12.15 18.91 -0.85
CA GLY A 283 -10.80 18.39 -0.87
C GLY A 283 -10.67 17.02 -0.17
N GLY A 284 -9.42 16.59 0.12
CA GLY A 284 -9.17 15.33 0.82
C GLY A 284 -9.59 14.08 0.02
N TYR A 285 -9.46 14.14 -1.31
CA TYR A 285 -9.70 13.01 -2.20
C TYR A 285 -8.66 12.94 -3.32
N CYS A 286 -8.16 11.73 -3.61
CA CYS A 286 -7.31 11.42 -4.75
C CYS A 286 -7.98 10.36 -5.63
N VAL A 287 -8.02 10.58 -6.94
CA VAL A 287 -8.57 9.61 -7.90
C VAL A 287 -7.60 8.46 -8.08
N GLY A 288 -8.05 7.25 -7.85
CA GLY A 288 -7.28 6.03 -8.03
C GLY A 288 -8.18 4.81 -8.11
N SER A 289 -7.61 3.64 -8.36
CA SER A 289 -8.34 2.39 -8.39
C SER A 289 -8.78 1.94 -6.98
N SER A 290 -9.72 0.99 -6.94
CA SER A 290 -10.17 0.38 -5.68
C SER A 290 -9.23 -0.71 -5.14
N ASN A 291 -8.03 -0.81 -5.66
CA ASN A 291 -6.95 -1.67 -5.16
C ASN A 291 -5.63 -1.31 -5.88
N THR A 292 -5.25 -2.03 -6.91
CA THR A 292 -4.08 -1.79 -7.77
C THR A 292 -4.53 -1.80 -9.24
N ILE A 293 -3.62 -1.51 -10.17
CA ILE A 293 -3.86 -1.68 -11.61
C ILE A 293 -3.13 -2.94 -12.09
N PRO A 294 -3.77 -4.12 -12.01
CA PRO A 294 -3.19 -5.38 -12.47
C PRO A 294 -3.15 -5.49 -14.00
N ASP A 295 -2.45 -6.49 -14.50
CA ASP A 295 -2.20 -6.72 -15.93
C ASP A 295 -3.45 -7.04 -16.75
N TYR A 296 -4.52 -7.49 -16.12
CA TYR A 296 -5.82 -7.75 -16.76
C TYR A 296 -6.71 -6.49 -16.89
N VAL A 297 -6.31 -5.34 -16.35
CA VAL A 297 -7.00 -4.06 -16.58
C VAL A 297 -6.86 -3.65 -18.05
N ASN A 298 -7.94 -3.12 -18.62
CA ASN A 298 -7.89 -2.57 -19.97
C ASN A 298 -7.12 -1.23 -19.98
N PRO A 299 -5.99 -1.10 -20.70
CA PRO A 299 -5.21 0.13 -20.74
C PRO A 299 -6.01 1.36 -21.20
N LEU A 300 -7.03 1.19 -22.07
CA LEU A 300 -7.89 2.28 -22.50
C LEU A 300 -8.81 2.78 -21.36
N ASN A 301 -9.25 1.89 -20.49
CA ASN A 301 -10.04 2.25 -19.32
C ASN A 301 -9.19 2.97 -18.28
N TYR A 302 -7.95 2.49 -18.07
CA TYR A 302 -7.01 3.18 -17.19
C TYR A 302 -6.66 4.59 -17.71
N ALA A 303 -6.39 4.74 -19.01
CA ALA A 303 -6.18 6.03 -19.64
C ALA A 303 -7.41 6.94 -19.49
N ALA A 304 -8.63 6.40 -19.66
CA ALA A 304 -9.87 7.16 -19.48
C ALA A 304 -10.05 7.67 -18.03
N MET A 305 -9.66 6.87 -17.02
CA MET A 305 -9.65 7.29 -15.63
C MET A 305 -8.73 8.49 -15.41
N ILE A 306 -7.49 8.39 -15.89
CA ILE A 306 -6.49 9.48 -15.78
C ILE A 306 -6.97 10.74 -16.50
N GLU A 307 -7.35 10.63 -17.77
CA GLU A 307 -7.78 11.77 -18.58
C GLU A 307 -8.98 12.48 -17.95
N GLU A 308 -9.92 11.75 -17.38
CA GLU A 308 -11.12 12.34 -16.76
C GLU A 308 -10.76 13.10 -15.48
N ALA A 309 -9.84 12.57 -14.68
CA ALA A 309 -9.34 13.26 -13.48
C ALA A 309 -8.69 14.62 -13.79
N PHE A 310 -8.18 14.82 -15.03
CA PHE A 310 -7.55 16.06 -15.47
C PHE A 310 -8.52 17.11 -16.03
N ARG A 311 -9.80 16.78 -16.27
CA ARG A 311 -10.72 17.71 -16.95
C ARG A 311 -11.12 18.92 -16.12
N GLY A 312 -10.86 18.93 -14.81
CA GLY A 312 -11.24 20.01 -13.90
C GLY A 312 -12.76 20.14 -13.74
N TYR A 313 -13.27 20.18 -12.52
CA TYR A 313 -14.69 20.33 -12.20
C TYR A 313 -14.89 21.50 -11.24
#